data_5cb3cfebc6862c8586fb58ff7265744a
#
_entry.id   5cb3cfebc6862c8586fb58ff7265744a
#
_cell.length_a   1.000
_cell.length_b   1.000
_cell.length_c   1.000
_cell.angle_alpha   90.00
_cell.angle_beta   90.00
_cell.angle_gamma   90.00
#
_symmetry.space_group_name_H-M   'P 1'
#
loop_
_entity.id
_entity.type
_entity.pdbx_description
1 polymer ?
#
loop_
_entity_poly.entity_id
_entity_poly.type
_entity_poly.pdbx_seq_one_letter_code
_entity_poly.pdbx_strand_id
1 'polypeptide(L)'
;MFQRILVPVDLTDRNASAIETAGGLAAGDGGTVVLLHVIETLDLPFEELEDFYHKLEGKAMDALLEMAAPLRETGVDFDPNVRYGDRAEEIVEFANEAGTDLVVLTSHKIDLESPGASWTTLSYKVAILLQCPVLLLK
;
A
#
# COMPACT_ATOMS: atom_id res chain seq x y z
N MET A 1 16.22 -9.64 7.40
CA MET A 1 16.63 -8.77 6.28
C MET A 1 15.72 -7.55 6.16
N PHE A 2 14.42 -7.74 6.02
CA PHE A 2 13.48 -6.62 5.90
C PHE A 2 12.79 -6.33 7.22
N GLN A 3 12.97 -5.13 7.75
CA GLN A 3 12.43 -4.71 9.05
C GLN A 3 11.16 -3.86 8.95
N ARG A 4 11.00 -3.11 7.85
CA ARG A 4 9.82 -2.29 7.59
C ARG A 4 9.37 -2.51 6.15
N ILE A 5 8.33 -3.30 6.00
CA ILE A 5 7.79 -3.66 4.69
C ILE A 5 6.51 -2.89 4.46
N LEU A 6 6.51 -2.02 3.47
CA LEU A 6 5.33 -1.23 3.10
C LEU A 6 4.48 -1.99 2.08
N VAL A 7 3.18 -2.07 2.36
CA VAL A 7 2.19 -2.63 1.44
C VAL A 7 1.13 -1.58 1.17
N PRO A 8 1.21 -0.89 0.04
CA PRO A 8 0.11 -0.03 -0.40
C PRO A 8 -1.10 -0.88 -0.79
N VAL A 9 -2.28 -0.50 -0.33
CA VAL A 9 -3.50 -1.26 -0.56
C VAL A 9 -4.63 -0.38 -1.10
N ASP A 10 -5.47 -0.97 -1.95
CA ASP A 10 -6.65 -0.32 -2.52
C ASP A 10 -7.95 -0.73 -1.80
N LEU A 11 -7.84 -1.42 -0.68
CA LEU A 11 -8.93 -1.94 0.15
C LEU A 11 -9.78 -3.02 -0.53
N THR A 12 -9.24 -3.66 -1.57
CA THR A 12 -9.88 -4.82 -2.23
C THR A 12 -9.18 -6.12 -1.86
N ASP A 13 -9.85 -7.25 -2.14
CA ASP A 13 -9.31 -8.58 -1.88
C ASP A 13 -8.04 -8.89 -2.70
N ARG A 14 -7.77 -8.11 -3.75
CA ARG A 14 -6.55 -8.26 -4.55
C ARG A 14 -5.27 -8.06 -3.75
N ASN A 15 -5.35 -7.35 -2.62
CA ASN A 15 -4.20 -7.07 -1.78
C ASN A 15 -3.84 -8.19 -0.81
N ALA A 16 -4.68 -9.21 -0.68
CA ALA A 16 -4.47 -10.29 0.29
C ALA A 16 -3.12 -11.00 0.12
N SER A 17 -2.77 -11.33 -1.12
CA SER A 17 -1.50 -12.01 -1.43
C SER A 17 -0.28 -11.14 -1.06
N ALA A 18 -0.35 -9.84 -1.29
CA ALA A 18 0.72 -8.91 -0.94
C ALA A 18 0.91 -8.85 0.59
N ILE A 19 -0.18 -8.81 1.34
CA ILE A 19 -0.13 -8.77 2.80
C ILE A 19 0.44 -10.07 3.36
N GLU A 20 0.01 -11.22 2.84
CA GLU A 20 0.53 -12.52 3.26
C GLU A 20 2.02 -12.66 2.94
N THR A 21 2.44 -12.25 1.75
CA THR A 21 3.84 -12.28 1.34
C THR A 21 4.71 -11.39 2.23
N ALA A 22 4.26 -10.16 2.48
CA ALA A 22 4.94 -9.23 3.36
C ALA A 22 5.05 -9.81 4.79
N GLY A 23 3.96 -10.40 5.29
CA GLY A 23 3.92 -11.04 6.59
C GLY A 23 4.94 -12.16 6.72
N GLY A 24 5.03 -13.01 5.70
CA GLY A 24 6.02 -14.10 5.67
C GLY A 24 7.46 -13.59 5.67
N LEU A 25 7.72 -12.53 4.92
CA LEU A 25 9.05 -11.92 4.88
C LEU A 25 9.43 -11.22 6.19
N ALA A 26 8.46 -10.59 6.85
CA ALA A 26 8.69 -9.89 8.12
C ALA A 26 8.88 -10.86 9.30
N ALA A 27 8.18 -11.99 9.31
CA ALA A 27 8.09 -12.89 10.43
C ALA A 27 9.47 -13.43 10.87
N GLY A 28 10.36 -13.71 9.92
CA GLY A 28 11.67 -14.28 10.21
C GLY A 28 12.61 -13.35 10.97
N ASP A 29 12.43 -12.04 10.83
CA ASP A 29 13.35 -11.03 11.38
C ASP A 29 12.68 -10.12 12.42
N GLY A 30 11.46 -10.44 12.84
CA GLY A 30 10.72 -9.59 13.77
C GLY A 30 10.36 -8.23 13.19
N GLY A 31 10.20 -8.16 11.87
CA GLY A 31 9.87 -6.92 11.16
C GLY A 31 8.42 -6.51 11.31
N THR A 32 8.10 -5.32 10.82
CA THR A 32 6.77 -4.74 10.82
C THR A 32 6.24 -4.60 9.40
N VAL A 33 4.99 -4.99 9.18
CA VAL A 33 4.28 -4.72 7.92
C VAL A 33 3.51 -3.42 8.07
N VAL A 34 3.82 -2.45 7.23
CA VAL A 34 3.16 -1.15 7.22
C VAL A 34 2.12 -1.15 6.10
N LEU A 35 0.86 -1.01 6.46
CA LEU A 35 -0.24 -0.94 5.48
C LEU A 35 -0.55 0.53 5.21
N LEU A 36 -0.64 0.90 3.95
CA LEU A 36 -0.94 2.26 3.55
C LEU A 36 -2.08 2.30 2.54
N HIS A 37 -3.12 3.05 2.87
CA HIS A 37 -4.16 3.41 1.91
C HIS A 37 -4.13 4.91 1.67
N VAL A 38 -4.17 5.32 0.41
CA VAL A 38 -4.22 6.73 0.02
C VAL A 38 -5.62 7.05 -0.48
N ILE A 39 -6.27 8.01 0.16
CA ILE A 39 -7.55 8.56 -0.28
C ILE A 39 -7.25 9.67 -1.28
N GLU A 40 -7.64 9.48 -2.54
CA GLU A 40 -7.44 10.52 -3.54
C GLU A 40 -8.35 11.70 -3.25
N THR A 41 -7.77 12.89 -3.22
CA THR A 41 -8.54 14.12 -2.98
C THR A 41 -9.10 14.65 -4.29
N LEU A 42 -10.33 15.15 -4.21
CA LEU A 42 -10.99 15.83 -5.34
C LEU A 42 -10.43 17.24 -5.47
N ASP A 43 -10.61 17.85 -6.65
CA ASP A 43 -10.19 19.23 -6.92
C ASP A 43 -11.07 20.28 -6.20
N LEU A 44 -11.67 19.90 -5.10
CA LEU A 44 -12.48 20.77 -4.25
C LEU A 44 -11.73 21.06 -2.95
N PRO A 45 -11.95 22.22 -2.32
CA PRO A 45 -11.34 22.53 -1.06
C PRO A 45 -11.61 21.45 0.00
N PHE A 46 -10.57 20.94 0.62
CA PHE A 46 -10.69 19.92 1.68
C PHE A 46 -11.66 20.35 2.78
N GLU A 47 -11.64 21.61 3.13
CA GLU A 47 -12.48 22.20 4.19
C GLU A 47 -13.97 22.04 3.92
N GLU A 48 -14.40 22.07 2.66
CA GLU A 48 -15.81 21.90 2.29
C GLU A 48 -16.27 20.44 2.37
N LEU A 49 -15.30 19.49 2.31
CA LEU A 49 -15.56 18.07 2.30
C LEU A 49 -15.00 17.36 3.54
N GLU A 50 -14.67 18.11 4.58
CA GLU A 50 -14.02 17.58 5.77
C GLU A 50 -14.77 16.39 6.38
N ASP A 51 -16.07 16.53 6.60
CA ASP A 51 -16.90 15.46 7.15
C ASP A 51 -16.92 14.21 6.25
N PHE A 52 -16.96 14.42 4.94
CA PHE A 52 -16.93 13.36 3.96
C PHE A 52 -15.60 12.59 4.03
N TYR A 53 -14.49 13.30 4.06
CA TYR A 53 -13.17 12.68 4.15
C TYR A 53 -12.95 11.98 5.50
N HIS A 54 -13.46 12.53 6.60
CA HIS A 54 -13.41 11.86 7.91
C HIS A 54 -14.13 10.51 7.90
N LYS A 55 -15.28 10.43 7.23
CA LYS A 55 -16.00 9.17 7.07
C LYS A 55 -15.23 8.16 6.24
N LEU A 56 -14.61 8.61 5.14
CA LEU A 56 -13.77 7.76 4.31
C LEU A 56 -12.57 7.24 5.08
N GLU A 57 -11.93 8.10 5.87
CA GLU A 57 -10.78 7.73 6.70
C GLU A 57 -11.16 6.65 7.71
N GLY A 58 -12.29 6.83 8.40
CA GLY A 58 -12.79 5.83 9.35
C GLY A 58 -13.05 4.48 8.70
N LYS A 59 -13.70 4.47 7.55
CA LYS A 59 -13.95 3.24 6.78
C LYS A 59 -12.66 2.60 6.29
N ALA A 60 -11.72 3.41 5.82
CA ALA A 60 -10.42 2.93 5.38
C ALA A 60 -9.65 2.28 6.52
N MET A 61 -9.62 2.92 7.68
CA MET A 61 -8.93 2.37 8.85
C MET A 61 -9.57 1.04 9.30
N ASP A 62 -10.89 0.96 9.34
CA ASP A 62 -11.59 -0.28 9.67
C ASP A 62 -11.25 -1.40 8.68
N ALA A 63 -11.20 -1.08 7.38
CA ALA A 63 -10.84 -2.04 6.35
C ALA A 63 -9.37 -2.50 6.49
N LEU A 64 -8.46 -1.60 6.79
CA LEU A 64 -7.06 -1.94 7.02
C LEU A 64 -6.90 -2.88 8.21
N LEU A 65 -7.63 -2.64 9.28
CA LEU A 65 -7.61 -3.51 10.47
C LEU A 65 -8.16 -4.91 10.17
N GLU A 66 -9.19 -5.02 9.35
CA GLU A 66 -9.70 -6.32 8.90
C GLU A 66 -8.68 -7.04 7.99
N MET A 67 -8.06 -6.32 7.06
CA MET A 67 -7.06 -6.87 6.16
C MET A 67 -5.80 -7.35 6.90
N ALA A 68 -5.54 -6.81 8.09
CA ALA A 68 -4.40 -7.20 8.92
C ALA A 68 -4.63 -8.50 9.70
N ALA A 69 -5.81 -9.11 9.62
CA ALA A 69 -6.12 -10.33 10.36
C ALA A 69 -5.06 -11.45 10.19
N PRO A 70 -4.58 -11.76 8.98
CA PRO A 70 -3.52 -12.78 8.83
C PRO A 70 -2.23 -12.42 9.57
N LEU A 71 -1.91 -11.14 9.67
CA LEU A 71 -0.74 -10.67 10.40
C LEU A 71 -0.90 -10.88 11.91
N ARG A 72 -2.07 -10.57 12.45
CA ARG A 72 -2.38 -10.83 13.86
C ARG A 72 -2.33 -12.31 14.19
N GLU A 73 -2.89 -13.15 13.33
CA GLU A 73 -2.91 -14.60 13.52
C GLU A 73 -1.51 -15.21 13.56
N THR A 74 -0.58 -14.66 12.81
CA THR A 74 0.80 -15.14 12.75
C THR A 74 1.76 -14.38 13.68
N GLY A 75 1.26 -13.42 14.44
CA GLY A 75 2.07 -12.66 15.40
C GLY A 75 3.03 -11.66 14.78
N VAL A 76 2.77 -11.23 13.55
CA VAL A 76 3.57 -10.20 12.87
C VAL A 76 3.07 -8.82 13.24
N ASP A 77 3.96 -7.94 13.66
CA ASP A 77 3.61 -6.53 13.94
C ASP A 77 3.16 -5.83 12.68
N PHE A 78 2.15 -5.00 12.80
CA PHE A 78 1.66 -4.21 11.68
C PHE A 78 1.28 -2.78 12.10
N ASP A 79 1.36 -1.86 11.16
CA ASP A 79 1.08 -0.43 11.37
C ASP A 79 0.17 0.06 10.23
N PRO A 80 -1.13 0.32 10.51
CA PRO A 80 -2.06 0.80 9.50
C PRO A 80 -1.99 2.32 9.36
N ASN A 81 -1.97 2.80 8.13
CA ASN A 81 -1.87 4.24 7.83
C ASN A 81 -2.80 4.64 6.69
N VAL A 82 -3.38 5.83 6.82
CA VAL A 82 -4.21 6.45 5.78
C VAL A 82 -3.60 7.82 5.47
N ARG A 83 -3.45 8.11 4.18
CA ARG A 83 -2.98 9.40 3.67
C ARG A 83 -3.97 9.96 2.66
N TYR A 84 -3.86 11.25 2.38
CA TYR A 84 -4.69 11.96 1.40
C TYR A 84 -3.79 12.56 0.33
N GLY A 85 -4.21 12.49 -0.92
CA GLY A 85 -3.50 13.13 -2.02
C GLY A 85 -3.47 12.28 -3.28
N ASP A 86 -2.42 12.47 -4.10
CA ASP A 86 -2.15 11.63 -5.26
C ASP A 86 -1.52 10.31 -4.80
N ARG A 87 -2.05 9.20 -5.31
CA ARG A 87 -1.59 7.87 -4.86
C ARG A 87 -0.11 7.65 -5.04
N ALA A 88 0.41 7.90 -6.22
CA ALA A 88 1.81 7.62 -6.51
C ALA A 88 2.73 8.49 -5.66
N GLU A 89 2.44 9.78 -5.57
CA GLU A 89 3.23 10.73 -4.79
C GLU A 89 3.23 10.36 -3.31
N GLU A 90 2.06 10.09 -2.75
CA GLU A 90 1.92 9.78 -1.32
C GLU A 90 2.60 8.47 -0.94
N ILE A 91 2.51 7.46 -1.79
CA ILE A 91 3.19 6.18 -1.54
C ILE A 91 4.70 6.38 -1.52
N VAL A 92 5.24 7.10 -2.50
CA VAL A 92 6.69 7.35 -2.60
C VAL A 92 7.18 8.19 -1.42
N GLU A 93 6.48 9.26 -1.08
CA GLU A 93 6.83 10.10 0.07
C GLU A 93 6.79 9.30 1.38
N PHE A 94 5.72 8.53 1.58
CA PHE A 94 5.59 7.71 2.79
C PHE A 94 6.74 6.70 2.91
N ALA A 95 7.08 6.02 1.82
CA ALA A 95 8.16 5.05 1.82
C ALA A 95 9.49 5.69 2.25
N ASN A 96 9.76 6.88 1.75
CA ASN A 96 10.98 7.61 2.08
C ASN A 96 11.00 8.09 3.55
N GLU A 97 9.88 8.63 4.04
CA GLU A 97 9.77 9.15 5.40
C GLU A 97 9.79 8.05 6.47
N ALA A 98 9.19 6.91 6.18
CA ALA A 98 8.97 5.84 7.15
C ALA A 98 10.14 4.87 7.31
N GLY A 99 11.25 5.08 6.60
CA GLY A 99 12.39 4.17 6.67
C GLY A 99 12.07 2.79 6.11
N THR A 100 11.27 2.75 5.06
CA THR A 100 10.86 1.52 4.38
C THR A 100 12.06 0.86 3.69
N ASP A 101 12.23 -0.43 3.90
CA ASP A 101 13.32 -1.20 3.28
C ASP A 101 12.84 -2.19 2.21
N LEU A 102 11.54 -2.37 2.07
CA LEU A 102 10.92 -3.14 0.99
C LEU A 102 9.49 -2.63 0.77
N VAL A 103 9.08 -2.49 -0.48
CA VAL A 103 7.68 -2.24 -0.85
C VAL A 103 7.15 -3.45 -1.60
N VAL A 104 6.01 -3.98 -1.17
CA VAL A 104 5.32 -5.09 -1.84
C VAL A 104 4.05 -4.53 -2.49
N LEU A 105 4.01 -4.57 -3.81
CA LEU A 105 2.91 -4.03 -4.61
C LEU A 105 2.11 -5.14 -5.27
N THR A 106 0.80 -5.03 -5.20
CA THR A 106 -0.09 -5.82 -6.04
C THR A 106 -0.07 -5.25 -7.45
N SER A 107 0.13 -6.11 -8.41
CA SER A 107 0.24 -5.74 -9.81
C SER A 107 -0.61 -6.69 -10.66
N HIS A 108 -0.49 -6.59 -11.96
CA HIS A 108 -1.13 -7.51 -12.89
C HIS A 108 -0.15 -7.89 -14.00
N LYS A 109 -0.47 -8.94 -14.72
CA LYS A 109 0.35 -9.34 -15.85
C LYS A 109 0.14 -8.36 -17.01
N ILE A 110 1.22 -7.99 -17.68
CA ILE A 110 1.15 -7.14 -18.86
C ILE A 110 0.74 -8.01 -20.05
N ASP A 111 -0.24 -7.54 -20.82
CA ASP A 111 -0.58 -8.12 -22.11
C ASP A 111 0.40 -7.55 -23.15
N LEU A 112 1.30 -8.40 -23.64
CA LEU A 112 2.31 -8.00 -24.61
C LEU A 112 1.73 -7.66 -25.99
N GLU A 113 0.49 -8.14 -26.28
CA GLU A 113 -0.20 -7.84 -27.54
C GLU A 113 -0.83 -6.44 -27.53
N SER A 114 -1.10 -5.88 -26.34
CA SER A 114 -1.65 -4.54 -26.17
C SER A 114 -0.81 -3.74 -25.17
N PRO A 115 0.47 -3.55 -25.40
CA PRO A 115 1.40 -3.05 -24.40
C PRO A 115 1.12 -1.63 -23.91
N GLY A 116 0.63 -0.75 -24.76
CA GLY A 116 0.48 0.67 -24.42
C GLY A 116 -0.46 0.97 -23.27
N ALA A 117 -1.54 0.23 -23.12
CA ALA A 117 -2.56 0.47 -22.11
C ALA A 117 -2.16 -0.01 -20.70
N SER A 118 -1.25 -1.00 -20.61
CA SER A 118 -0.91 -1.66 -19.34
C SER A 118 0.34 -1.13 -18.66
N TRP A 119 1.19 -0.42 -19.40
CA TRP A 119 2.50 0.01 -18.91
C TRP A 119 2.45 1.23 -17.98
N THR A 120 1.32 1.94 -17.94
CA THR A 120 1.14 3.18 -17.16
C THR A 120 0.38 2.96 -15.86
N THR A 121 0.33 1.72 -15.36
CA THR A 121 -0.38 1.41 -14.11
C THR A 121 0.31 2.02 -12.89
N LEU A 122 -0.47 2.21 -11.83
CA LEU A 122 0.02 2.75 -10.57
C LEU A 122 1.24 1.96 -10.05
N SER A 123 1.15 0.62 -10.05
CA SER A 123 2.23 -0.21 -9.51
C SER A 123 3.55 -0.04 -10.26
N TYR A 124 3.51 0.05 -11.58
CA TYR A 124 4.75 0.28 -12.35
C TYR A 124 5.29 1.68 -12.16
N LYS A 125 4.42 2.68 -12.14
CA LYS A 125 4.81 4.07 -11.89
C LYS A 125 5.48 4.23 -10.53
N VAL A 126 4.88 3.66 -9.49
CA VAL A 126 5.43 3.72 -8.14
C VAL A 126 6.75 2.97 -8.06
N ALA A 127 6.84 1.77 -8.67
CA ALA A 127 8.06 0.96 -8.65
C ALA A 127 9.26 1.71 -9.26
N ILE A 128 9.03 2.48 -10.31
CA ILE A 128 10.09 3.27 -10.95
C ILE A 128 10.58 4.41 -10.04
N LEU A 129 9.67 5.01 -9.27
CA LEU A 129 9.97 6.18 -8.44
C LEU A 129 10.54 5.83 -7.07
N LEU A 130 10.30 4.61 -6.58
CA LEU A 130 10.80 4.18 -5.27
C LEU A 130 12.33 3.99 -5.28
N GLN A 131 12.95 4.31 -4.15
CA GLN A 131 14.40 4.20 -3.97
C GLN A 131 14.82 2.98 -3.13
N CYS A 132 13.87 2.15 -2.76
CA CYS A 132 14.10 0.90 -2.03
C CYS A 132 13.71 -0.30 -2.90
N PRO A 133 14.10 -1.52 -2.50
CA PRO A 133 13.66 -2.73 -3.20
C PRO A 133 12.15 -2.83 -3.30
N VAL A 134 11.66 -3.34 -4.44
CA VAL A 134 10.24 -3.47 -4.74
C VAL A 134 9.95 -4.89 -5.21
N LEU A 135 8.93 -5.50 -4.64
CA LEU A 135 8.40 -6.78 -5.07
C LEU A 135 7.04 -6.54 -5.72
N LEU A 136 6.93 -6.89 -7.00
CA LEU A 136 5.67 -6.80 -7.75
C LEU A 136 5.01 -8.18 -7.81
N LEU A 137 3.85 -8.33 -7.20
CA LEU A 137 3.07 -9.57 -7.24
C LEU A 137 2.06 -9.50 -8.39
N LYS A 138 2.17 -10.44 -9.29
CA LYS A 138 1.33 -10.51 -10.51
C LYS A 138 0.00 -11.21 -10.28
#